data_5135002a6778f02684b843d9b39bf251
#
_entry.id   5135002a6778f02684b843d9b39bf251
#
_cell.length_a   1.000
_cell.length_b   1.000
_cell.length_c   1.000
_cell.angle_alpha   90.00
_cell.angle_beta   90.00
_cell.angle_gamma   90.00
#
_symmetry.space_group_name_H-M   'P 1'
#
loop_
_entity.id
_entity.type
_entity.pdbx_description
1 polymer ?
#
loop_
_entity_poly.entity_id
_entity_poly.type
_entity_poly.pdbx_seq_one_letter_code
_entity_poly.pdbx_strand_id
1 'polypeptide(L)'
;VGFWRFSSKTRQPPLGNLNPMNLFSYTRAQNAAAATDAATHNPQASFLAGGTTLIDLMKLNVEKPTQLIDINRLPLNQIVVKDGVRIEANVRNSDLAHDARIISMFPVLSEALLSGASPQLRNMATLGGNLLQRTRCYYFRDGTSPCNKREPGTGCSAIGGYNRIHAVLGTSEKCIATHPSDMCVALAALDATIITNQRSIPFNDFYIAYGDDPARETTLNHGELITAVEIPPTPFFAKSHYLKVRDRASYEFALASAAVALDIDGGKIKQARVALGGVASKPWRSIAAEKALVGAPAADGTYAKAAEAALADAKPQSFNAFKIELAKRTIVAALSTVAAMV
;
A
#
# COMPACT_ATOMS: atom_id res chain seq x y z
N VAL A 1 -51.00 23.58 36.51
CA VAL A 1 -50.51 22.91 35.29
C VAL A 1 -49.58 23.90 34.62
N GLY A 2 -48.27 23.78 34.88
CA GLY A 2 -47.26 24.71 34.38
C GLY A 2 -46.65 24.15 33.10
N PHE A 3 -46.78 24.86 31.98
CA PHE A 3 -46.12 24.56 30.73
C PHE A 3 -44.67 25.03 30.75
N TRP A 4 -43.72 24.09 30.75
CA TRP A 4 -42.33 24.38 30.50
C TRP A 4 -42.11 24.63 28.99
N ARG A 5 -41.80 25.90 28.63
CA ARG A 5 -41.33 26.19 27.26
C ARG A 5 -39.83 25.85 27.18
N PHE A 6 -39.49 24.77 26.50
CA PHE A 6 -38.10 24.54 26.07
C PHE A 6 -37.74 25.49 24.95
N SER A 7 -36.93 26.49 25.26
CA SER A 7 -36.28 27.31 24.22
C SER A 7 -35.10 26.57 23.67
N SER A 8 -35.27 25.86 22.55
CA SER A 8 -34.18 25.20 21.83
C SER A 8 -33.41 26.22 20.97
N LYS A 9 -32.59 27.06 21.59
CA LYS A 9 -31.47 27.70 20.87
C LYS A 9 -30.31 26.70 20.84
N THR A 10 -30.42 25.65 20.06
CA THR A 10 -29.25 24.89 19.59
C THR A 10 -28.44 25.83 18.69
N ARG A 11 -27.43 26.48 19.26
CA ARG A 11 -26.34 27.04 18.46
C ARG A 11 -25.72 25.86 17.75
N GLN A 12 -26.00 25.70 16.45
CA GLN A 12 -25.15 24.87 15.62
C GLN A 12 -23.72 25.38 15.80
N PRO A 13 -22.74 24.51 16.12
CA PRO A 13 -21.34 24.95 16.08
C PRO A 13 -21.10 25.56 14.70
N PRO A 14 -20.32 26.65 14.61
CA PRO A 14 -19.96 27.20 13.30
C PRO A 14 -19.40 26.03 12.49
N LEU A 15 -19.94 25.83 11.30
CA LEU A 15 -19.33 24.93 10.29
C LEU A 15 -17.88 25.42 10.19
N GLY A 16 -16.96 24.66 10.82
CA GLY A 16 -15.55 24.99 10.81
C GLY A 16 -15.18 25.28 9.38
N ASN A 17 -14.36 26.31 9.14
CA ASN A 17 -13.93 26.74 7.83
C ASN A 17 -13.45 25.51 7.03
N LEU A 18 -14.37 24.89 6.29
CA LEU A 18 -14.04 23.94 5.25
C LEU A 18 -13.34 24.77 4.20
N ASN A 19 -12.00 24.82 4.25
CA ASN A 19 -11.25 25.44 3.18
C ASN A 19 -11.68 24.73 1.88
N PRO A 20 -12.25 25.45 0.92
CA PRO A 20 -12.67 24.83 -0.32
C PRO A 20 -11.45 24.19 -0.97
N MET A 21 -11.67 23.11 -1.73
CA MET A 21 -10.62 22.51 -2.54
C MET A 21 -9.99 23.59 -3.44
N ASN A 22 -8.67 23.61 -3.51
CA ASN A 22 -7.97 24.58 -4.37
C ASN A 22 -8.39 24.43 -5.84
N LEU A 23 -8.44 25.53 -6.55
CA LEU A 23 -8.73 25.53 -7.99
C LEU A 23 -7.61 24.84 -8.76
N PHE A 24 -8.00 24.07 -9.77
CA PHE A 24 -7.08 23.36 -10.67
C PHE A 24 -7.62 23.39 -12.10
N SER A 25 -6.73 23.30 -13.08
CA SER A 25 -7.08 23.02 -14.45
C SER A 25 -7.17 21.50 -14.69
N TYR A 26 -8.00 21.11 -15.65
CA TYR A 26 -8.17 19.71 -16.03
C TYR A 26 -7.85 19.51 -17.49
N THR A 27 -6.98 18.56 -17.78
CA THR A 27 -6.59 18.21 -19.16
C THR A 27 -6.68 16.70 -19.32
N ARG A 28 -7.24 16.22 -20.42
CA ARG A 28 -7.24 14.80 -20.75
C ARG A 28 -6.14 14.51 -21.73
N ALA A 29 -5.22 13.60 -21.36
CA ALA A 29 -4.12 13.21 -22.22
C ALA A 29 -4.62 12.30 -23.37
N GLN A 30 -4.12 12.53 -24.58
CA GLN A 30 -4.44 11.73 -25.76
C GLN A 30 -3.53 10.48 -25.86
N ASN A 31 -2.31 10.57 -25.35
CA ASN A 31 -1.33 9.50 -25.30
C ASN A 31 -0.36 9.70 -24.13
N ALA A 32 0.47 8.71 -23.84
CA ALA A 32 1.43 8.76 -22.73
C ALA A 32 2.46 9.90 -22.87
N ALA A 33 2.94 10.15 -24.08
CA ALA A 33 3.90 11.22 -24.33
C ALA A 33 3.30 12.60 -24.01
N ALA A 34 2.07 12.87 -24.45
CA ALA A 34 1.37 14.12 -24.13
C ALA A 34 1.09 14.27 -22.62
N ALA A 35 0.83 13.14 -21.91
CA ALA A 35 0.65 13.16 -20.47
C ALA A 35 1.94 13.56 -19.74
N THR A 36 3.05 12.93 -20.09
CA THR A 36 4.36 13.18 -19.47
C THR A 36 4.91 14.56 -19.80
N ASP A 37 4.72 15.02 -21.06
CA ASP A 37 5.10 16.36 -21.48
C ASP A 37 4.35 17.43 -20.66
N ALA A 38 3.04 17.31 -20.55
CA ALA A 38 2.23 18.23 -19.76
C ALA A 38 2.63 18.26 -18.26
N ALA A 39 2.98 17.09 -17.70
CA ALA A 39 3.44 17.01 -16.32
C ALA A 39 4.82 17.64 -16.14
N THR A 40 5.75 17.42 -17.07
CA THR A 40 7.11 17.97 -17.01
C THR A 40 7.13 19.49 -17.05
N HIS A 41 6.22 20.11 -17.82
CA HIS A 41 6.10 21.57 -17.92
C HIS A 41 5.42 22.24 -16.72
N ASN A 42 4.74 21.48 -15.87
CA ASN A 42 4.10 22.00 -14.66
C ASN A 42 4.50 21.19 -13.42
N PRO A 43 5.42 21.71 -12.57
CA PRO A 43 5.86 21.03 -11.34
C PRO A 43 4.74 20.72 -10.33
N GLN A 44 3.59 21.36 -10.46
CA GLN A 44 2.42 21.15 -9.61
C GLN A 44 1.32 20.34 -10.32
N ALA A 45 1.61 19.71 -11.46
CA ALA A 45 0.69 18.81 -12.11
C ALA A 45 0.67 17.44 -11.44
N SER A 46 -0.49 16.76 -11.48
CA SER A 46 -0.65 15.38 -11.02
C SER A 46 -1.42 14.55 -12.04
N PHE A 47 -1.00 13.32 -12.27
CA PHE A 47 -1.76 12.38 -13.06
C PHE A 47 -3.03 11.95 -12.31
N LEU A 48 -4.15 11.94 -13.01
CA LEU A 48 -5.44 11.47 -12.50
C LEU A 48 -5.80 10.14 -13.19
N ALA A 49 -5.71 9.05 -12.44
CA ALA A 49 -6.27 7.75 -12.81
C ALA A 49 -7.64 7.55 -12.11
N GLY A 50 -7.82 6.51 -11.30
CA GLY A 50 -9.09 6.28 -10.60
C GLY A 50 -9.50 7.36 -9.57
N GLY A 51 -8.58 8.22 -9.15
CA GLY A 51 -8.85 9.37 -8.27
C GLY A 51 -9.13 9.03 -6.81
N THR A 52 -9.22 7.77 -6.45
CA THR A 52 -9.67 7.32 -5.11
C THR A 52 -8.76 7.71 -3.94
N THR A 53 -7.52 8.11 -4.22
CA THR A 53 -6.60 8.70 -3.24
C THR A 53 -6.40 10.19 -3.50
N LEU A 54 -6.09 10.58 -4.73
CA LEU A 54 -5.74 11.96 -5.06
C LEU A 54 -6.89 12.93 -4.73
N ILE A 55 -8.11 12.65 -5.20
CA ILE A 55 -9.27 13.52 -4.96
C ILE A 55 -9.63 13.60 -3.47
N ASP A 56 -9.48 12.49 -2.73
CA ASP A 56 -9.68 12.44 -1.29
C ASP A 56 -8.69 13.38 -0.57
N LEU A 57 -7.39 13.31 -0.91
CA LEU A 57 -6.36 14.19 -0.33
C LEU A 57 -6.50 15.66 -0.77
N MET A 58 -7.01 15.93 -1.97
CA MET A 58 -7.34 17.28 -2.42
C MET A 58 -8.50 17.87 -1.60
N LYS A 59 -9.53 17.09 -1.28
CA LYS A 59 -10.64 17.53 -0.41
C LYS A 59 -10.18 17.85 1.02
N LEU A 60 -9.12 17.20 1.48
CA LEU A 60 -8.48 17.46 2.77
C LEU A 60 -7.44 18.60 2.71
N ASN A 61 -7.21 19.20 1.54
CA ASN A 61 -6.13 20.17 1.30
C ASN A 61 -4.72 19.64 1.68
N VAL A 62 -4.51 18.34 1.61
CA VAL A 62 -3.19 17.70 1.78
C VAL A 62 -2.43 17.71 0.45
N GLU A 63 -3.09 17.34 -0.63
CA GLU A 63 -2.57 17.48 -1.99
C GLU A 63 -3.22 18.71 -2.67
N LYS A 64 -2.40 19.52 -3.32
CA LYS A 64 -2.83 20.81 -3.91
C LYS A 64 -2.32 20.97 -5.33
N PRO A 65 -2.56 20.03 -6.24
CA PRO A 65 -2.13 20.19 -7.63
C PRO A 65 -2.88 21.37 -8.28
N THR A 66 -2.16 22.10 -9.12
CA THR A 66 -2.76 23.19 -9.95
C THR A 66 -3.29 22.68 -11.29
N GLN A 67 -2.91 21.45 -11.66
CA GLN A 67 -3.37 20.78 -12.86
C GLN A 67 -3.58 19.28 -12.63
N LEU A 68 -4.71 18.77 -13.10
CA LEU A 68 -4.97 17.33 -13.20
C LEU A 68 -4.86 16.89 -14.67
N ILE A 69 -4.00 15.90 -14.91
CA ILE A 69 -3.80 15.29 -16.22
C ILE A 69 -4.48 13.91 -16.20
N ASP A 70 -5.68 13.84 -16.78
CA ASP A 70 -6.46 12.60 -16.82
C ASP A 70 -5.85 11.58 -17.79
N ILE A 71 -5.44 10.43 -17.25
CA ILE A 71 -4.81 9.33 -17.96
C ILE A 71 -5.75 8.11 -18.13
N ASN A 72 -7.01 8.19 -17.71
CA ASN A 72 -7.94 7.05 -17.71
C ASN A 72 -8.21 6.47 -19.11
N ARG A 73 -8.07 7.27 -20.16
CA ARG A 73 -8.31 6.83 -21.55
C ARG A 73 -7.05 6.38 -22.28
N LEU A 74 -5.89 6.42 -21.63
CA LEU A 74 -4.68 5.84 -22.22
C LEU A 74 -4.87 4.33 -22.37
N PRO A 75 -4.39 3.72 -23.46
CA PRO A 75 -4.51 2.27 -23.71
C PRO A 75 -3.51 1.48 -22.85
N LEU A 76 -3.64 1.57 -21.52
CA LEU A 76 -2.81 0.96 -20.49
C LEU A 76 -3.67 0.06 -19.57
N ASN A 77 -4.55 -0.76 -20.17
CA ASN A 77 -5.57 -1.53 -19.45
C ASN A 77 -5.56 -3.04 -19.75
N GLN A 78 -4.44 -3.57 -20.25
CA GLN A 78 -4.31 -4.99 -20.59
C GLN A 78 -3.61 -5.78 -19.48
N ILE A 79 -4.01 -7.05 -19.33
CA ILE A 79 -3.30 -8.08 -18.57
C ILE A 79 -2.77 -9.10 -19.58
N VAL A 80 -1.45 -9.16 -19.76
CA VAL A 80 -0.79 -10.03 -20.74
C VAL A 80 -0.01 -11.10 -19.99
N VAL A 81 -0.36 -12.37 -20.26
CA VAL A 81 0.33 -13.54 -19.74
C VAL A 81 1.17 -14.13 -20.86
N LYS A 82 2.47 -14.13 -20.66
CA LYS A 82 3.47 -14.77 -21.54
C LYS A 82 4.56 -15.27 -20.62
N ASP A 83 5.79 -15.06 -20.77
CA ASP A 83 6.87 -15.46 -19.86
C ASP A 83 6.80 -14.65 -18.52
N GLY A 84 5.79 -14.91 -17.71
CA GLY A 84 5.34 -14.12 -16.57
C GLY A 84 4.03 -13.38 -16.85
N VAL A 85 3.75 -12.32 -16.09
CA VAL A 85 2.55 -11.50 -16.25
C VAL A 85 2.92 -10.02 -16.29
N ARG A 86 2.48 -9.34 -17.36
CA ARG A 86 2.52 -7.88 -17.47
C ARG A 86 1.11 -7.32 -17.26
N ILE A 87 0.98 -6.42 -16.31
CA ILE A 87 -0.29 -5.77 -15.91
C ILE A 87 -0.12 -4.27 -16.17
N GLU A 88 -0.90 -3.71 -17.05
CA GLU A 88 -0.82 -2.28 -17.37
C GLU A 88 -1.43 -1.39 -16.30
N ALA A 89 -0.93 -0.16 -16.17
CA ALA A 89 -1.16 0.71 -15.02
C ALA A 89 -2.63 1.13 -14.81
N ASN A 90 -3.45 1.16 -15.86
CA ASN A 90 -4.87 1.53 -15.78
C ASN A 90 -5.80 0.33 -15.56
N VAL A 91 -5.29 -0.90 -15.48
CA VAL A 91 -6.10 -2.06 -15.09
C VAL A 91 -6.76 -1.77 -13.75
N ARG A 92 -8.09 -1.96 -13.70
CA ARG A 92 -8.85 -1.75 -12.46
C ARG A 92 -8.51 -2.82 -11.43
N ASN A 93 -8.44 -2.42 -10.18
CA ASN A 93 -8.16 -3.37 -9.08
C ASN A 93 -9.20 -4.49 -9.03
N SER A 94 -10.46 -4.19 -9.37
CA SER A 94 -11.54 -5.18 -9.45
C SER A 94 -11.27 -6.20 -10.56
N ASP A 95 -10.91 -5.75 -11.77
CA ASP A 95 -10.66 -6.61 -12.91
C ASP A 95 -9.45 -7.51 -12.67
N LEU A 96 -8.37 -6.93 -12.13
CA LEU A 96 -7.17 -7.66 -11.76
C LEU A 96 -7.46 -8.74 -10.68
N ALA A 97 -8.25 -8.41 -9.67
CA ALA A 97 -8.56 -9.31 -8.57
C ALA A 97 -9.41 -10.51 -8.99
N HIS A 98 -10.22 -10.35 -10.05
CA HIS A 98 -11.13 -11.40 -10.55
C HIS A 98 -10.63 -12.06 -11.85
N ASP A 99 -9.46 -11.71 -12.37
CA ASP A 99 -8.86 -12.38 -13.52
C ASP A 99 -8.50 -13.83 -13.16
N ALA A 100 -9.11 -14.79 -13.85
CA ALA A 100 -8.94 -16.22 -13.54
C ALA A 100 -7.48 -16.69 -13.65
N ARG A 101 -6.67 -16.06 -14.53
CA ARG A 101 -5.26 -16.36 -14.69
C ARG A 101 -4.46 -15.90 -13.48
N ILE A 102 -4.76 -14.70 -12.96
CA ILE A 102 -4.14 -14.14 -11.74
C ILE A 102 -4.53 -14.98 -10.52
N ILE A 103 -5.82 -15.36 -10.39
CA ILE A 103 -6.28 -16.20 -9.28
C ILE A 103 -5.54 -17.56 -9.28
N SER A 104 -5.33 -18.14 -10.45
CA SER A 104 -4.65 -19.44 -10.58
C SER A 104 -3.13 -19.35 -10.36
N MET A 105 -2.47 -18.34 -10.93
CA MET A 105 -1.00 -18.22 -10.89
C MET A 105 -0.48 -17.55 -9.64
N PHE A 106 -1.22 -16.56 -9.10
CA PHE A 106 -0.81 -15.68 -8.01
C PHE A 106 -1.99 -15.38 -7.07
N PRO A 107 -2.58 -16.39 -6.41
CA PRO A 107 -3.73 -16.18 -5.51
C PRO A 107 -3.47 -15.11 -4.46
N VAL A 108 -2.25 -15.00 -3.94
CA VAL A 108 -1.82 -13.95 -3.00
C VAL A 108 -2.12 -12.52 -3.51
N LEU A 109 -2.03 -12.27 -4.82
CA LEU A 109 -2.29 -10.95 -5.40
C LEU A 109 -3.80 -10.66 -5.46
N SER A 110 -4.61 -11.64 -5.88
CA SER A 110 -6.07 -11.54 -5.88
C SER A 110 -6.59 -11.34 -4.45
N GLU A 111 -6.17 -12.14 -3.50
CA GLU A 111 -6.56 -12.05 -2.09
C GLU A 111 -6.18 -10.71 -1.47
N ALA A 112 -4.97 -10.20 -1.73
CA ALA A 112 -4.53 -8.89 -1.27
C ALA A 112 -5.41 -7.77 -1.82
N LEU A 113 -5.74 -7.78 -3.11
CA LEU A 113 -6.62 -6.81 -3.74
C LEU A 113 -8.04 -6.87 -3.16
N LEU A 114 -8.60 -8.06 -2.98
CA LEU A 114 -9.94 -8.27 -2.43
C LEU A 114 -10.02 -7.91 -0.95
N SER A 115 -8.92 -8.01 -0.19
CA SER A 115 -8.81 -7.58 1.20
C SER A 115 -8.79 -6.05 1.35
N GLY A 116 -8.49 -5.31 0.29
CA GLY A 116 -8.38 -3.86 0.27
C GLY A 116 -9.68 -3.16 -0.13
N ALA A 117 -9.88 -1.96 0.40
CA ALA A 117 -10.95 -1.02 0.03
C ALA A 117 -12.39 -1.63 0.08
N SER A 118 -13.30 -1.12 -0.74
CA SER A 118 -14.63 -1.69 -1.00
C SER A 118 -14.75 -2.10 -2.48
N PRO A 119 -15.74 -2.91 -2.88
CA PRO A 119 -15.98 -3.22 -4.29
C PRO A 119 -16.10 -1.96 -5.16
N GLN A 120 -16.82 -0.93 -4.71
CA GLN A 120 -16.99 0.34 -5.42
C GLN A 120 -15.65 1.06 -5.65
N LEU A 121 -14.80 1.12 -4.62
CA LEU A 121 -13.47 1.73 -4.76
C LEU A 121 -12.56 0.91 -5.69
N ARG A 122 -12.59 -0.42 -5.60
CA ARG A 122 -11.80 -1.29 -6.51
C ARG A 122 -12.22 -1.15 -7.97
N ASN A 123 -13.50 -0.87 -8.25
CA ASN A 123 -13.98 -0.59 -9.61
C ASN A 123 -13.44 0.70 -10.20
N MET A 124 -12.95 1.63 -9.37
CA MET A 124 -12.36 2.90 -9.81
C MET A 124 -10.84 2.92 -9.69
N ALA A 125 -10.30 2.37 -8.61
CA ALA A 125 -8.86 2.32 -8.37
C ALA A 125 -8.14 1.50 -9.45
N THR A 126 -6.96 1.97 -9.85
CA THR A 126 -6.11 1.31 -10.85
C THR A 126 -4.86 0.74 -10.22
N LEU A 127 -4.19 -0.17 -10.90
CA LEU A 127 -2.90 -0.73 -10.48
C LEU A 127 -1.88 0.39 -10.18
N GLY A 128 -1.63 1.29 -11.12
CA GLY A 128 -0.69 2.40 -10.95
C GLY A 128 -1.09 3.36 -9.84
N GLY A 129 -2.39 3.68 -9.73
CA GLY A 129 -2.89 4.52 -8.63
C GLY A 129 -2.77 3.84 -7.27
N ASN A 130 -2.91 2.51 -7.19
CA ASN A 130 -2.73 1.75 -5.96
C ASN A 130 -1.26 1.74 -5.50
N LEU A 131 -0.29 1.65 -6.41
CA LEU A 131 1.14 1.80 -6.10
C LEU A 131 1.43 3.15 -5.44
N LEU A 132 0.75 4.20 -5.85
CA LEU A 132 0.98 5.58 -5.41
C LEU A 132 0.02 6.04 -4.30
N GLN A 133 -0.74 5.12 -3.67
CA GLN A 133 -1.58 5.53 -2.55
C GLN A 133 -0.74 5.95 -1.34
N ARG A 134 -1.13 7.06 -0.71
CA ARG A 134 -0.41 7.64 0.42
C ARG A 134 -0.94 7.13 1.76
N THR A 135 -0.12 7.27 2.77
CA THR A 135 -0.40 6.82 4.15
C THR A 135 -1.77 7.26 4.69
N ARG A 136 -2.32 6.50 5.62
CA ARG A 136 -3.54 6.82 6.39
C ARG A 136 -3.24 7.35 7.79
N CYS A 137 -2.01 7.81 8.02
CA CYS A 137 -1.64 8.50 9.24
C CYS A 137 -2.61 9.65 9.52
N TYR A 138 -3.18 9.70 10.71
CA TYR A 138 -4.15 10.73 11.11
C TYR A 138 -3.57 12.13 10.98
N TYR A 139 -2.34 12.32 11.44
CA TYR A 139 -1.64 13.61 11.43
C TYR A 139 -1.21 14.06 10.04
N PHE A 140 -0.94 13.12 9.12
CA PHE A 140 -0.71 13.45 7.72
C PHE A 140 -1.97 13.97 7.05
N ARG A 141 -3.13 13.40 7.40
CA ARG A 141 -4.42 13.74 6.81
C ARG A 141 -5.10 14.94 7.49
N ASP A 142 -4.64 15.32 8.66
CA ASP A 142 -5.05 16.53 9.36
C ASP A 142 -4.14 17.70 8.98
N GLY A 143 -4.66 18.65 8.20
CA GLY A 143 -3.91 19.81 7.69
C GLY A 143 -3.35 20.72 8.78
N THR A 144 -3.77 20.58 10.04
CA THR A 144 -3.34 21.43 11.17
C THR A 144 -2.20 20.83 11.99
N SER A 145 -2.04 19.50 11.95
CA SER A 145 -1.00 18.81 12.73
C SER A 145 0.39 18.94 12.08
N PRO A 146 1.47 19.16 12.84
CA PRO A 146 2.84 19.07 12.35
C PRO A 146 3.12 17.70 11.70
N CYS A 147 3.64 17.69 10.46
CA CYS A 147 3.90 16.48 9.70
C CYS A 147 5.01 16.65 8.66
N ASN A 148 6.19 16.08 8.93
CA ASN A 148 7.35 16.12 8.02
C ASN A 148 7.07 15.53 6.64
N LYS A 149 6.08 14.62 6.51
CA LYS A 149 5.69 14.05 5.23
C LYS A 149 4.87 15.01 4.37
N ARG A 150 4.10 15.91 4.98
CA ARG A 150 3.31 16.93 4.29
C ARG A 150 4.07 18.25 4.15
N GLU A 151 4.73 18.67 5.23
CA GLU A 151 5.53 19.89 5.33
C GLU A 151 6.87 19.59 5.99
N PRO A 152 7.93 19.35 5.21
CA PRO A 152 9.25 19.01 5.73
C PRO A 152 9.75 20.04 6.78
N GLY A 153 10.29 19.55 7.89
CA GLY A 153 10.82 20.38 8.97
C GLY A 153 9.80 20.79 10.06
N THR A 154 8.51 20.49 9.90
CA THR A 154 7.49 20.85 10.91
C THR A 154 7.39 19.87 12.09
N GLY A 155 8.02 18.70 11.97
CA GLY A 155 7.96 17.65 13.00
C GLY A 155 7.00 16.51 12.64
N CYS A 156 6.82 15.59 13.58
CA CYS A 156 5.93 14.43 13.44
C CYS A 156 5.06 14.27 14.68
N SER A 157 3.80 14.66 14.61
CA SER A 157 2.85 14.55 15.73
C SER A 157 2.50 13.09 16.12
N ALA A 158 2.84 12.11 15.28
CA ALA A 158 2.65 10.69 15.60
C ALA A 158 3.70 10.17 16.60
N ILE A 159 4.93 10.73 16.55
CA ILE A 159 5.98 10.41 17.52
C ILE A 159 5.61 11.10 18.85
N GLY A 160 5.40 10.28 19.89
CA GLY A 160 4.91 10.79 21.20
C GLY A 160 3.40 11.05 21.25
N GLY A 161 2.67 11.00 20.12
CA GLY A 161 1.22 11.09 20.05
C GLY A 161 0.53 9.72 20.02
N TYR A 162 -0.76 9.70 19.60
CA TYR A 162 -1.50 8.45 19.41
C TYR A 162 -1.03 7.74 18.13
N ASN A 163 -0.38 6.59 18.29
CA ASN A 163 0.33 5.92 17.20
C ASN A 163 -0.01 4.44 17.01
N ARG A 164 -1.19 4.00 17.47
CA ARG A 164 -1.64 2.60 17.42
C ARG A 164 -1.54 1.95 16.03
N ILE A 165 -1.83 2.69 14.96
CA ILE A 165 -1.82 2.18 13.59
C ILE A 165 -0.47 2.35 12.85
N HIS A 166 0.52 2.97 13.52
CA HIS A 166 1.78 3.36 12.88
C HIS A 166 2.77 2.19 12.79
N ALA A 167 3.85 2.40 12.03
CA ALA A 167 4.85 1.39 11.73
C ALA A 167 5.74 1.06 12.94
N VAL A 168 6.25 -0.17 12.95
CA VAL A 168 7.29 -0.66 13.88
C VAL A 168 8.57 -1.07 13.12
N LEU A 169 8.53 -1.14 11.78
CA LEU A 169 9.66 -1.44 10.91
C LEU A 169 9.91 -0.30 9.92
N GLY A 170 11.18 -0.05 9.59
CA GLY A 170 11.58 0.96 8.60
C GLY A 170 11.18 2.40 8.98
N THR A 171 11.03 2.69 10.26
CA THR A 171 10.73 4.01 10.80
C THR A 171 11.98 4.87 10.91
N SER A 172 11.81 6.19 11.05
CA SER A 172 12.88 7.13 11.34
C SER A 172 12.49 8.12 12.42
N GLU A 173 13.44 8.91 12.90
CA GLU A 173 13.19 10.04 13.82
C GLU A 173 12.28 11.13 13.21
N LYS A 174 12.05 11.07 11.90
CA LYS A 174 11.24 12.04 11.16
C LYS A 174 9.83 11.55 10.85
N CYS A 175 9.61 10.22 10.76
CA CYS A 175 8.31 9.65 10.38
C CYS A 175 8.17 8.18 10.76
N ILE A 176 6.99 7.83 11.28
CA ILE A 176 6.61 6.46 11.66
C ILE A 176 5.34 5.98 10.90
N ALA A 177 4.95 6.63 9.82
CA ALA A 177 3.76 6.25 9.06
C ALA A 177 3.88 4.85 8.45
N THR A 178 2.74 4.17 8.26
CA THR A 178 2.68 2.88 7.55
C THR A 178 2.34 3.08 6.09
N HIS A 179 2.87 2.19 5.23
CA HIS A 179 2.41 2.05 3.85
C HIS A 179 1.05 1.33 3.85
N PRO A 180 0.03 1.83 3.12
CA PRO A 180 -1.34 1.33 3.29
C PRO A 180 -1.77 0.23 2.33
N SER A 181 -1.01 -0.05 1.26
CA SER A 181 -1.45 -0.92 0.17
C SER A 181 -1.25 -2.40 0.46
N ASP A 182 -2.34 -3.16 0.50
CA ASP A 182 -2.33 -4.63 0.55
C ASP A 182 -1.72 -5.24 -0.72
N MET A 183 -2.11 -4.73 -1.91
CA MET A 183 -1.57 -5.15 -3.20
C MET A 183 -0.04 -5.06 -3.25
N CYS A 184 0.51 -3.97 -2.74
CA CYS A 184 1.96 -3.75 -2.74
C CYS A 184 2.72 -4.76 -1.87
N VAL A 185 2.09 -5.30 -0.83
CA VAL A 185 2.68 -6.38 -0.03
C VAL A 185 2.80 -7.66 -0.86
N ALA A 186 1.76 -8.01 -1.61
CA ALA A 186 1.79 -9.14 -2.53
C ALA A 186 2.85 -8.93 -3.64
N LEU A 187 2.93 -7.74 -4.24
CA LEU A 187 3.93 -7.42 -5.28
C LEU A 187 5.37 -7.48 -4.76
N ALA A 188 5.60 -7.12 -3.49
CA ALA A 188 6.91 -7.25 -2.84
C ALA A 188 7.33 -8.72 -2.70
N ALA A 189 6.39 -9.61 -2.36
CA ALA A 189 6.64 -11.05 -2.31
C ALA A 189 6.89 -11.64 -3.70
N LEU A 190 6.19 -11.13 -4.72
CA LEU A 190 6.22 -11.61 -6.12
C LEU A 190 7.47 -11.17 -6.90
N ASP A 191 8.41 -10.43 -6.31
CA ASP A 191 9.57 -9.87 -7.00
C ASP A 191 9.20 -9.05 -8.24
N ALA A 192 8.11 -8.30 -8.17
CA ALA A 192 7.59 -7.54 -9.29
C ALA A 192 8.57 -6.44 -9.74
N THR A 193 8.43 -6.00 -10.99
CA THR A 193 9.16 -4.87 -11.56
C THR A 193 8.16 -3.81 -12.00
N ILE A 194 8.36 -2.56 -11.62
CA ILE A 194 7.53 -1.43 -12.05
C ILE A 194 8.12 -0.88 -13.35
N ILE A 195 7.30 -0.76 -14.37
CA ILE A 195 7.67 -0.21 -15.66
C ILE A 195 7.12 1.20 -15.78
N THR A 196 7.99 2.13 -16.09
CA THR A 196 7.63 3.51 -16.37
C THR A 196 7.84 3.84 -17.84
N ASN A 197 7.47 5.04 -18.27
CA ASN A 197 7.80 5.54 -19.60
C ASN A 197 9.31 5.80 -19.80
N GLN A 198 10.13 5.72 -18.76
CA GLN A 198 11.56 6.02 -18.80
C GLN A 198 12.44 4.79 -18.49
N ARG A 199 12.00 3.90 -17.58
CA ARG A 199 12.85 2.81 -17.04
C ARG A 199 12.03 1.71 -16.38
N SER A 200 12.72 0.62 -16.07
CA SER A 200 12.23 -0.47 -15.22
C SER A 200 12.83 -0.31 -13.82
N ILE A 201 12.01 -0.50 -12.79
CA ILE A 201 12.42 -0.34 -11.38
C ILE A 201 12.03 -1.60 -10.62
N PRO A 202 12.98 -2.38 -10.07
CA PRO A 202 12.65 -3.47 -9.17
C PRO A 202 11.76 -3.00 -8.03
N PHE A 203 10.74 -3.77 -7.66
CA PHE A 203 9.74 -3.33 -6.69
C PHE A 203 10.36 -2.93 -5.34
N ASN A 204 11.39 -3.66 -4.90
CA ASN A 204 12.06 -3.38 -3.62
C ASN A 204 12.84 -2.05 -3.62
N ASP A 205 13.17 -1.52 -4.80
CA ASP A 205 13.90 -0.25 -5.00
C ASP A 205 12.95 0.92 -5.31
N PHE A 206 11.65 0.65 -5.45
CA PHE A 206 10.67 1.66 -5.80
C PHE A 206 10.32 2.60 -4.65
N TYR A 207 10.10 2.05 -3.45
CA TYR A 207 9.78 2.84 -2.27
C TYR A 207 11.03 3.21 -1.49
N ILE A 208 11.13 4.48 -1.13
CA ILE A 208 12.24 5.03 -0.34
C ILE A 208 11.93 4.86 1.15
N ALA A 209 12.92 4.40 1.93
CA ALA A 209 12.83 4.45 3.39
C ALA A 209 12.78 5.92 3.85
N TYR A 210 12.02 6.23 4.89
CA TYR A 210 11.76 7.61 5.28
C TYR A 210 13.01 8.43 5.58
N GLY A 211 14.04 7.86 6.23
CA GLY A 211 15.28 8.56 6.53
C GLY A 211 15.04 9.99 7.05
N ASP A 212 15.75 10.95 6.46
CA ASP A 212 15.62 12.37 6.78
C ASP A 212 14.57 13.12 5.95
N ASP A 213 14.15 12.55 4.81
CA ASP A 213 13.14 13.14 3.92
C ASP A 213 11.93 12.21 3.73
N PRO A 214 10.99 12.16 4.68
CA PRO A 214 9.79 11.33 4.54
C PRO A 214 8.77 11.88 3.52
N ALA A 215 8.93 13.07 2.99
CA ALA A 215 8.06 13.61 1.95
C ALA A 215 8.25 12.88 0.62
N ARG A 216 9.48 12.42 0.35
CA ARG A 216 9.81 11.61 -0.83
C ARG A 216 9.53 10.13 -0.56
N GLU A 217 8.46 9.60 -1.14
CA GLU A 217 7.99 8.23 -0.88
C GLU A 217 8.48 7.20 -1.91
N THR A 218 8.78 7.64 -3.13
CA THR A 218 9.18 6.78 -4.25
C THR A 218 10.39 7.33 -5.01
N THR A 219 11.01 6.47 -5.82
CA THR A 219 12.14 6.85 -6.69
C THR A 219 11.70 7.47 -8.01
N LEU A 220 10.39 7.67 -8.24
CA LEU A 220 9.89 8.34 -9.44
C LEU A 220 10.39 9.78 -9.53
N ASN A 221 10.70 10.19 -10.74
CA ASN A 221 10.90 11.60 -11.07
C ASN A 221 9.54 12.29 -11.27
N HIS A 222 9.51 13.62 -11.14
CA HIS A 222 8.32 14.37 -11.51
C HIS A 222 8.01 14.18 -13.00
N GLY A 223 6.74 13.92 -13.34
CA GLY A 223 6.33 13.62 -14.70
C GLY A 223 6.64 12.21 -15.20
N GLU A 224 7.32 11.36 -14.41
CA GLU A 224 7.54 9.96 -14.75
C GLU A 224 6.24 9.17 -14.58
N LEU A 225 5.77 8.52 -15.64
CA LEU A 225 4.48 7.82 -15.69
C LEU A 225 4.68 6.31 -15.55
N ILE A 226 4.05 5.69 -14.55
CA ILE A 226 3.95 4.23 -14.46
C ILE A 226 3.07 3.73 -15.60
N THR A 227 3.58 2.78 -16.38
CA THR A 227 2.87 2.19 -17.53
C THR A 227 2.43 0.75 -17.27
N ALA A 228 3.19 -0.03 -16.49
CA ALA A 228 2.86 -1.40 -16.14
C ALA A 228 3.58 -1.88 -14.87
N VAL A 229 3.19 -3.06 -14.39
CA VAL A 229 3.95 -3.92 -13.47
C VAL A 229 4.18 -5.25 -14.15
N GLU A 230 5.38 -5.78 -14.05
CA GLU A 230 5.74 -7.12 -14.52
C GLU A 230 6.02 -8.03 -13.34
N ILE A 231 5.46 -9.24 -13.38
CA ILE A 231 5.68 -10.31 -12.41
C ILE A 231 6.39 -11.44 -13.12
N PRO A 232 7.57 -11.88 -12.63
CA PRO A 232 8.32 -12.96 -13.27
C PRO A 232 7.58 -14.29 -13.20
N PRO A 233 7.87 -15.27 -14.09
CA PRO A 233 7.31 -16.60 -14.02
C PRO A 233 7.82 -17.32 -12.78
N THR A 234 6.93 -17.57 -11.84
CA THR A 234 7.29 -18.19 -10.55
C THR A 234 6.21 -19.21 -10.15
N PRO A 235 6.26 -20.44 -10.67
CA PRO A 235 5.18 -21.44 -10.55
C PRO A 235 4.78 -21.78 -9.10
N PHE A 236 5.70 -21.72 -8.14
CA PHE A 236 5.39 -22.05 -6.76
C PHE A 236 4.43 -21.04 -6.09
N PHE A 237 4.22 -19.87 -6.69
CA PHE A 237 3.22 -18.90 -6.19
C PHE A 237 1.77 -19.32 -6.40
N ALA A 238 1.49 -20.39 -7.15
CA ALA A 238 0.17 -21.03 -7.16
C ALA A 238 -0.23 -21.53 -5.75
N LYS A 239 0.75 -21.77 -4.89
CA LYS A 239 0.59 -22.08 -3.46
C LYS A 239 1.05 -20.87 -2.63
N SER A 240 0.22 -19.85 -2.59
CA SER A 240 0.48 -18.61 -1.88
C SER A 240 -0.78 -18.09 -1.19
N HIS A 241 -0.61 -17.24 -0.17
CA HIS A 241 -1.71 -16.71 0.61
C HIS A 241 -1.44 -15.30 1.11
N TYR A 242 -2.50 -14.50 1.19
CA TYR A 242 -2.48 -13.17 1.81
C TYR A 242 -3.38 -13.15 3.03
N LEU A 243 -2.79 -13.06 4.22
CA LEU A 243 -3.53 -12.92 5.46
C LEU A 243 -3.48 -11.47 5.96
N LYS A 244 -4.66 -10.89 6.23
CA LYS A 244 -4.81 -9.54 6.75
C LYS A 244 -5.55 -9.54 8.08
N VAL A 245 -4.94 -8.93 9.09
CA VAL A 245 -5.54 -8.69 10.41
C VAL A 245 -5.91 -7.21 10.54
N ARG A 246 -7.16 -6.93 10.93
CA ARG A 246 -7.76 -5.60 11.00
C ARG A 246 -8.83 -5.53 12.11
N ASP A 247 -9.20 -4.32 12.53
CA ASP A 247 -10.14 -4.12 13.65
C ASP A 247 -11.60 -4.44 13.33
N ARG A 248 -11.97 -4.55 12.06
CA ARG A 248 -13.34 -4.88 11.61
C ARG A 248 -13.33 -5.76 10.36
N ALA A 249 -14.47 -6.39 10.06
CA ALA A 249 -14.56 -7.40 9.02
C ALA A 249 -14.29 -6.90 7.59
N SER A 250 -14.55 -5.61 7.29
CA SER A 250 -14.36 -5.04 5.96
C SER A 250 -13.98 -3.56 6.03
N TYR A 251 -13.47 -3.02 4.92
CA TYR A 251 -13.20 -1.60 4.71
C TYR A 251 -12.31 -0.99 5.80
N GLU A 252 -11.21 -1.67 6.12
CA GLU A 252 -10.22 -1.23 7.10
C GLU A 252 -8.82 -1.56 6.62
N PHE A 253 -7.84 -0.72 6.98
CA PHE A 253 -6.43 -0.97 6.71
C PHE A 253 -5.87 -2.02 7.66
N ALA A 254 -4.81 -2.71 7.24
CA ALA A 254 -4.19 -3.73 8.05
C ALA A 254 -3.54 -3.14 9.31
N LEU A 255 -3.77 -3.79 10.45
CA LEU A 255 -2.88 -3.67 11.62
C LEU A 255 -1.60 -4.45 11.37
N ALA A 256 -1.74 -5.66 10.83
CA ALA A 256 -0.66 -6.49 10.30
C ALA A 256 -1.19 -7.31 9.13
N SER A 257 -0.35 -7.57 8.14
CA SER A 257 -0.65 -8.51 7.06
C SER A 257 0.61 -9.23 6.61
N ALA A 258 0.43 -10.40 6.01
CA ALA A 258 1.51 -11.20 5.44
C ALA A 258 1.10 -11.75 4.08
N ALA A 259 1.96 -11.56 3.08
CA ALA A 259 1.94 -12.25 1.80
C ALA A 259 3.00 -13.33 1.83
N VAL A 260 2.60 -14.58 1.69
CA VAL A 260 3.53 -15.72 1.80
C VAL A 260 3.35 -16.70 0.65
N ALA A 261 4.44 -17.35 0.26
CA ALA A 261 4.44 -18.51 -0.63
C ALA A 261 5.50 -19.51 -0.18
N LEU A 262 5.23 -20.81 -0.31
CA LEU A 262 6.14 -21.89 0.02
C LEU A 262 6.19 -22.91 -1.13
N ASP A 263 7.40 -23.33 -1.44
CA ASP A 263 7.69 -24.55 -2.20
C ASP A 263 8.19 -25.62 -1.24
N ILE A 264 7.41 -26.68 -1.03
CA ILE A 264 7.70 -27.75 -0.09
C ILE A 264 7.86 -29.06 -0.85
N ASP A 265 8.99 -29.74 -0.61
CA ASP A 265 9.28 -31.05 -1.16
C ASP A 265 9.85 -31.96 -0.07
N GLY A 266 9.29 -33.16 0.07
CA GLY A 266 9.69 -34.14 1.09
C GLY A 266 9.62 -33.58 2.52
N GLY A 267 8.65 -32.70 2.82
CA GLY A 267 8.48 -32.04 4.12
C GLY A 267 9.50 -30.94 4.44
N LYS A 268 10.35 -30.57 3.47
CA LYS A 268 11.31 -29.47 3.60
C LYS A 268 10.96 -28.32 2.67
N ILE A 269 11.16 -27.10 3.15
CA ILE A 269 10.94 -25.87 2.41
C ILE A 269 12.10 -25.65 1.45
N LYS A 270 11.85 -25.71 0.14
CA LYS A 270 12.84 -25.44 -0.94
C LYS A 270 12.96 -23.97 -1.23
N GLN A 271 11.82 -23.28 -1.32
CA GLN A 271 11.72 -21.85 -1.55
C GLN A 271 10.67 -21.24 -0.65
N ALA A 272 10.87 -20.01 -0.26
CA ALA A 272 9.93 -19.24 0.55
C ALA A 272 9.91 -17.78 0.10
N ARG A 273 8.75 -17.15 0.24
CA ARG A 273 8.58 -15.69 0.13
C ARG A 273 7.76 -15.20 1.30
N VAL A 274 8.19 -14.11 1.91
CA VAL A 274 7.50 -13.47 3.05
C VAL A 274 7.58 -11.97 2.91
N ALA A 275 6.44 -11.31 2.77
CA ALA A 275 6.34 -9.86 2.81
C ALA A 275 5.26 -9.41 3.78
N LEU A 276 5.50 -8.28 4.48
CA LEU A 276 4.65 -7.76 5.53
C LEU A 276 4.04 -6.42 5.15
N GLY A 277 2.80 -6.19 5.59
CA GLY A 277 2.09 -4.93 5.47
C GLY A 277 1.47 -4.47 6.78
N GLY A 278 1.04 -3.20 6.84
CA GLY A 278 0.47 -2.60 8.03
C GLY A 278 1.46 -2.36 9.17
N VAL A 279 2.67 -2.89 9.12
CA VAL A 279 3.69 -2.80 10.18
C VAL A 279 4.94 -2.01 9.78
N ALA A 280 5.07 -1.63 8.52
CA ALA A 280 6.28 -1.00 8.00
C ALA A 280 6.00 0.27 7.20
N SER A 281 7.05 1.09 7.05
CA SER A 281 7.03 2.35 6.27
C SER A 281 6.85 2.14 4.77
N LYS A 282 7.19 0.97 4.27
CA LYS A 282 7.01 0.49 2.89
C LYS A 282 6.54 -0.96 2.89
N PRO A 283 6.09 -1.54 1.76
CA PRO A 283 5.89 -2.98 1.66
C PRO A 283 7.18 -3.70 2.04
N TRP A 284 7.13 -4.58 3.04
CA TRP A 284 8.34 -5.05 3.73
C TRP A 284 8.62 -6.51 3.40
N ARG A 285 9.49 -6.78 2.42
CA ARG A 285 9.99 -8.13 2.17
C ARG A 285 10.96 -8.55 3.26
N SER A 286 10.73 -9.68 3.92
CA SER A 286 11.58 -10.19 4.99
C SER A 286 12.53 -11.28 4.51
N ILE A 287 13.67 -10.88 3.98
CA ILE A 287 14.74 -11.82 3.60
C ILE A 287 15.24 -12.65 4.81
N ALA A 288 15.19 -12.08 6.02
CA ALA A 288 15.56 -12.80 7.25
C ALA A 288 14.61 -13.97 7.53
N ALA A 289 13.29 -13.76 7.36
CA ALA A 289 12.32 -14.84 7.49
C ALA A 289 12.51 -15.91 6.41
N GLU A 290 12.71 -15.51 5.15
CA GLU A 290 12.93 -16.45 4.04
C GLU A 290 14.17 -17.31 4.27
N LYS A 291 15.27 -16.75 4.76
CA LYS A 291 16.49 -17.49 5.13
C LYS A 291 16.26 -18.47 6.27
N ALA A 292 15.41 -18.15 7.24
CA ALA A 292 15.08 -19.05 8.34
C ALA A 292 14.17 -20.22 7.92
N LEU A 293 13.43 -20.06 6.81
CA LEU A 293 12.52 -21.06 6.27
C LEU A 293 13.23 -22.04 5.33
N VAL A 294 14.07 -21.55 4.41
CA VAL A 294 14.66 -22.37 3.35
C VAL A 294 15.58 -23.44 3.92
N GLY A 295 15.37 -24.69 3.49
CA GLY A 295 16.10 -25.88 3.95
C GLY A 295 15.58 -26.49 5.25
N ALA A 296 14.71 -25.79 5.98
CA ALA A 296 14.14 -26.25 7.24
C ALA A 296 12.88 -27.11 7.03
N PRO A 297 12.47 -27.92 8.02
CA PRO A 297 11.18 -28.64 7.98
C PRO A 297 9.99 -27.68 7.91
N ALA A 298 8.96 -28.03 7.15
CA ALA A 298 7.69 -27.29 7.12
C ALA A 298 6.89 -27.61 8.40
N ALA A 299 7.17 -26.88 9.49
CA ALA A 299 6.62 -27.12 10.82
C ALA A 299 6.48 -25.81 11.61
N ASP A 300 5.57 -25.78 12.59
CA ASP A 300 5.24 -24.61 13.41
C ASP A 300 6.47 -23.97 14.08
N GLY A 301 7.41 -24.79 14.57
CA GLY A 301 8.66 -24.29 15.17
C GLY A 301 9.54 -23.54 14.18
N THR A 302 9.55 -23.92 12.90
CA THR A 302 10.26 -23.21 11.83
C THR A 302 9.55 -21.90 11.49
N TYR A 303 8.23 -21.89 11.43
CA TYR A 303 7.43 -20.70 11.15
C TYR A 303 7.57 -19.66 12.27
N ALA A 304 7.60 -20.12 13.54
CA ALA A 304 7.84 -19.23 14.67
C ALA A 304 9.23 -18.58 14.61
N LYS A 305 10.29 -19.35 14.28
CA LYS A 305 11.65 -18.79 14.09
C LYS A 305 11.71 -17.76 12.94
N ALA A 306 11.02 -18.04 11.84
CA ALA A 306 10.95 -17.10 10.73
C ALA A 306 10.22 -15.82 11.12
N ALA A 307 9.14 -15.92 11.90
CA ALA A 307 8.41 -14.76 12.41
C ALA A 307 9.25 -13.91 13.37
N GLU A 308 10.04 -14.55 14.26
CA GLU A 308 11.01 -13.84 15.11
C GLU A 308 12.04 -13.10 14.28
N ALA A 309 12.63 -13.75 13.28
CA ALA A 309 13.62 -13.13 12.39
C ALA A 309 13.04 -11.96 11.60
N ALA A 310 11.76 -12.03 11.19
CA ALA A 310 11.10 -10.97 10.44
C ALA A 310 10.93 -9.67 11.25
N LEU A 311 10.78 -9.77 12.56
CA LEU A 311 10.49 -8.65 13.46
C LEU A 311 11.67 -8.29 14.38
N ALA A 312 12.86 -8.85 14.15
CA ALA A 312 14.02 -8.64 15.03
C ALA A 312 14.41 -7.16 15.16
N ASP A 313 14.27 -6.38 14.07
CA ASP A 313 14.60 -4.95 14.05
C ASP A 313 13.41 -4.03 14.38
N ALA A 314 12.30 -4.58 14.87
CA ALA A 314 11.11 -3.79 15.13
C ALA A 314 11.31 -2.82 16.31
N LYS A 315 10.93 -1.55 16.08
CA LYS A 315 11.03 -0.46 17.06
C LYS A 315 9.63 0.07 17.36
N PRO A 316 9.01 -0.34 18.48
CA PRO A 316 7.67 0.11 18.83
C PRO A 316 7.65 1.54 19.38
N GLN A 317 6.47 2.15 19.33
CA GLN A 317 6.10 3.38 20.02
C GLN A 317 5.11 3.06 21.14
N SER A 318 4.67 4.09 21.88
CA SER A 318 3.85 3.95 23.09
C SER A 318 2.57 3.11 22.91
N PHE A 319 1.93 3.14 21.73
CA PHE A 319 0.64 2.50 21.49
C PHE A 319 0.64 1.40 20.43
N ASN A 320 1.78 1.05 19.83
CA ASN A 320 1.84 0.08 18.73
C ASN A 320 2.71 -1.16 18.99
N ALA A 321 3.21 -1.36 20.22
CA ALA A 321 4.04 -2.51 20.58
C ALA A 321 3.34 -3.86 20.31
N PHE A 322 2.02 -3.93 20.50
CA PHE A 322 1.22 -5.13 20.23
C PHE A 322 1.32 -5.61 18.78
N LYS A 323 1.64 -4.72 17.84
CA LYS A 323 1.77 -5.06 16.42
C LYS A 323 2.92 -6.02 16.14
N ILE A 324 3.95 -6.03 16.97
CA ILE A 324 5.08 -6.96 16.83
C ILE A 324 4.59 -8.39 17.02
N GLU A 325 3.92 -8.67 18.13
CA GLU A 325 3.37 -9.99 18.40
C GLU A 325 2.25 -10.35 17.40
N LEU A 326 1.39 -9.39 17.06
CA LEU A 326 0.35 -9.59 16.05
C LEU A 326 0.93 -9.99 14.70
N ALA A 327 2.00 -9.32 14.24
CA ALA A 327 2.66 -9.63 12.98
C ALA A 327 3.31 -11.02 13.00
N LYS A 328 3.97 -11.41 14.10
CA LYS A 328 4.52 -12.75 14.26
C LYS A 328 3.44 -13.83 14.11
N ARG A 329 2.32 -13.69 14.81
CA ARG A 329 1.18 -14.61 14.68
C ARG A 329 0.58 -14.61 13.28
N THR A 330 0.52 -13.46 12.63
CA THR A 330 0.04 -13.34 11.24
C THR A 330 0.93 -14.11 10.27
N ILE A 331 2.26 -14.02 10.42
CA ILE A 331 3.23 -14.78 9.61
C ILE A 331 3.04 -16.28 9.83
N VAL A 332 3.01 -16.74 11.09
CA VAL A 332 2.86 -18.16 11.42
C VAL A 332 1.56 -18.71 10.82
N ALA A 333 0.44 -18.03 11.05
CA ALA A 333 -0.87 -18.45 10.53
C ALA A 333 -0.89 -18.52 8.99
N ALA A 334 -0.32 -17.50 8.30
CA ALA A 334 -0.24 -17.50 6.85
C ALA A 334 0.63 -18.63 6.30
N LEU A 335 1.80 -18.89 6.91
CA LEU A 335 2.69 -19.99 6.52
C LEU A 335 2.04 -21.36 6.75
N SER A 336 1.37 -21.57 7.90
CA SER A 336 0.64 -22.81 8.18
C SER A 336 -0.51 -23.03 7.18
N THR A 337 -1.20 -21.95 6.77
CA THR A 337 -2.24 -22.04 5.74
C THR A 337 -1.66 -22.50 4.39
N VAL A 338 -0.55 -21.92 3.94
CA VAL A 338 0.08 -22.33 2.67
C VAL A 338 0.64 -23.73 2.75
N ALA A 339 1.24 -24.14 3.86
CA ALA A 339 1.76 -25.48 4.04
C ALA A 339 0.65 -26.56 3.96
N ALA A 340 -0.57 -26.24 4.38
CA ALA A 340 -1.73 -27.13 4.26
C ALA A 340 -2.30 -27.25 2.85
N MET A 341 -1.84 -26.42 1.88
CA MET A 341 -2.23 -26.50 0.46
C MET A 341 -1.36 -27.47 -0.35
N VAL A 342 -0.37 -28.11 0.29
CA VAL A 342 0.65 -28.97 -0.36
C VAL A 342 0.23 -30.44 -0.32
#